data_578a1406e0dedf98036632e4a6331ed9
#
_entry.id   578a1406e0dedf98036632e4a6331ed9
#
_cell.length_a   1.000
_cell.length_b   1.000
_cell.length_c   1.000
_cell.angle_alpha   90.00
_cell.angle_beta   90.00
_cell.angle_gamma   90.00
#
_symmetry.space_group_name_H-M   'P 1'
#
loop_
_entity.id
_entity.type
_entity.pdbx_description
1 polymer ?
#
loop_
_entity_poly.entity_id
_entity_poly.type
_entity_poly.pdbx_seq_one_letter_code
_entity_poly.pdbx_strand_id
1 'polypeptide(L)'
;MPTVNQLVRKGRKQVIKKTKTPALRFSYNALKNKRVAGSSPQKRGVCIHVKTITPKKPNSALRKIARVRLTNGVEVIAYIPGEGHELQEHSVVLLRGGRVKDLPGVRYHIIRGALDASGVANRRQGRSKYGSKRAKGAAGEVAEEVAGEVAGEVAGEVA
;
A
#
# COMPACT_ATOMS: atom_id res chain seq x y z
N MET A 1 -0.95 -19.83 -37.96
CA MET A 1 -0.22 -20.66 -36.99
C MET A 1 1.04 -21.19 -37.67
N PRO A 2 2.20 -21.25 -37.00
CA PRO A 2 3.40 -21.81 -37.61
C PRO A 2 3.21 -23.31 -37.81
N THR A 3 3.78 -23.85 -38.90
CA THR A 3 3.78 -25.28 -39.20
C THR A 3 4.77 -26.01 -38.28
N VAL A 4 4.64 -27.33 -38.16
CA VAL A 4 5.55 -28.16 -37.36
C VAL A 4 7.00 -27.98 -37.81
N ASN A 5 7.26 -27.98 -39.11
CA ASN A 5 8.61 -27.75 -39.64
C ASN A 5 9.19 -26.38 -39.30
N GLN A 6 8.35 -25.33 -39.29
CA GLN A 6 8.77 -23.99 -38.86
C GLN A 6 9.13 -23.96 -37.37
N LEU A 7 8.40 -24.70 -36.52
CA LEU A 7 8.70 -24.83 -35.09
C LEU A 7 9.95 -25.66 -34.81
N VAL A 8 10.24 -26.67 -35.61
CA VAL A 8 11.48 -27.45 -35.50
C VAL A 8 12.69 -26.59 -35.89
N ARG A 9 12.62 -25.81 -36.94
CA ARG A 9 13.71 -24.92 -37.39
C ARG A 9 13.93 -23.72 -36.47
N LYS A 10 12.82 -23.10 -36.02
CA LYS A 10 12.83 -21.91 -35.13
C LYS A 10 11.96 -22.21 -33.92
N GLY A 11 12.49 -22.93 -32.94
CA GLY A 11 11.79 -23.23 -31.69
C GLY A 11 11.26 -21.95 -30.99
N ARG A 12 10.25 -22.10 -30.16
CA ARG A 12 9.69 -20.99 -29.39
C ARG A 12 10.70 -20.51 -28.36
N LYS A 13 11.05 -19.24 -28.39
CA LYS A 13 11.86 -18.60 -27.34
C LYS A 13 10.96 -18.24 -26.17
N GLN A 14 11.37 -18.57 -24.96
CA GLN A 14 10.67 -18.11 -23.76
C GLN A 14 10.77 -16.59 -23.65
N VAL A 15 9.61 -15.95 -23.42
CA VAL A 15 9.57 -14.51 -23.17
C VAL A 15 10.07 -14.24 -21.75
N ILE A 16 11.15 -13.49 -21.63
CA ILE A 16 11.70 -13.07 -20.34
C ILE A 16 10.71 -12.09 -19.70
N LYS A 17 10.09 -12.52 -18.60
CA LYS A 17 9.18 -11.65 -17.84
C LYS A 17 9.97 -10.56 -17.11
N LYS A 18 9.79 -9.32 -17.52
CA LYS A 18 10.34 -8.14 -16.82
C LYS A 18 9.48 -7.80 -15.60
N THR A 19 10.11 -7.31 -14.54
CA THR A 19 9.36 -6.85 -13.36
C THR A 19 8.47 -5.65 -13.68
N LYS A 20 7.24 -5.67 -13.14
CA LYS A 20 6.29 -4.56 -13.28
C LYS A 20 6.54 -3.44 -12.27
N THR A 21 7.31 -3.70 -11.21
CA THR A 21 7.58 -2.79 -10.09
C THR A 21 9.08 -2.60 -9.86
N PRO A 22 9.79 -1.89 -10.77
CA PRO A 22 11.24 -1.78 -10.71
C PRO A 22 11.76 -1.10 -9.45
N ALA A 23 11.02 -0.16 -8.85
CA ALA A 23 11.45 0.57 -7.67
C ALA A 23 11.57 -0.31 -6.40
N LEU A 24 10.92 -1.47 -6.36
CA LEU A 24 11.00 -2.40 -5.22
C LEU A 24 12.18 -3.40 -5.34
N ARG A 25 12.87 -3.41 -6.48
CA ARG A 25 13.85 -4.43 -6.83
C ARG A 25 15.26 -4.18 -6.30
N PHE A 26 15.55 -3.02 -5.78
CA PHE A 26 16.87 -2.70 -5.28
C PHE A 26 16.80 -1.86 -4.01
N SER A 27 17.86 -1.96 -3.21
CA SER A 27 18.15 -1.06 -2.11
C SER A 27 19.41 -0.23 -2.44
N TYR A 28 19.58 0.85 -1.70
CA TYR A 28 20.75 1.72 -1.84
C TYR A 28 21.69 1.49 -0.66
N ASN A 29 22.94 1.16 -0.93
CA ASN A 29 23.96 1.05 0.08
C ASN A 29 24.73 2.40 0.12
N ALA A 30 24.53 3.15 1.20
CA ALA A 30 25.10 4.47 1.38
C ALA A 30 26.64 4.44 1.52
N LEU A 31 27.19 3.42 2.19
CA LEU A 31 28.63 3.29 2.39
C LEU A 31 29.38 3.07 1.07
N LYS A 32 28.83 2.23 0.20
CA LYS A 32 29.43 1.89 -1.09
C LYS A 32 28.92 2.76 -2.24
N ASN A 33 27.97 3.67 -1.99
CA ASN A 33 27.27 4.48 -3.01
C ASN A 33 26.78 3.68 -4.21
N LYS A 34 26.31 2.46 -3.97
CA LYS A 34 25.87 1.52 -5.01
C LYS A 34 24.48 1.00 -4.77
N ARG A 35 23.77 0.74 -5.86
CA ARG A 35 22.52 -0.01 -5.82
C ARG A 35 22.81 -1.48 -5.63
N VAL A 36 22.19 -2.08 -4.64
CA VAL A 36 22.27 -3.53 -4.35
C VAL A 36 20.99 -4.17 -4.85
N ALA A 37 21.12 -5.21 -5.67
CA ALA A 37 19.98 -6.01 -6.10
C ALA A 37 19.33 -6.67 -4.88
N GLY A 38 18.01 -6.56 -4.79
CA GLY A 38 17.24 -7.14 -3.71
C GLY A 38 15.77 -7.04 -4.07
N SER A 39 14.98 -8.01 -3.64
CA SER A 39 13.54 -8.01 -3.84
C SER A 39 12.87 -7.75 -2.50
N SER A 40 12.05 -6.72 -2.43
CA SER A 40 11.22 -6.43 -1.27
C SER A 40 9.77 -6.30 -1.70
N PRO A 41 8.82 -6.97 -1.01
CA PRO A 41 7.40 -6.88 -1.37
C PRO A 41 6.84 -5.46 -1.11
N GLN A 42 7.44 -4.73 -0.18
CA GLN A 42 7.03 -3.40 0.22
C GLN A 42 8.25 -2.53 0.51
N LYS A 43 8.08 -1.20 0.39
CA LYS A 43 9.10 -0.23 0.81
C LYS A 43 8.44 0.98 1.46
N ARG A 44 9.12 1.52 2.47
CA ARG A 44 8.77 2.78 3.10
C ARG A 44 9.17 3.94 2.21
N GLY A 45 8.40 5.01 2.26
CA GLY A 45 8.71 6.26 1.58
C GLY A 45 8.04 7.45 2.25
N VAL A 46 8.38 8.64 1.79
CA VAL A 46 7.82 9.91 2.28
C VAL A 46 7.07 10.57 1.12
N CYS A 47 5.87 11.04 1.38
CA CYS A 47 5.06 11.79 0.42
C CYS A 47 5.71 13.15 0.12
N ILE A 48 5.95 13.44 -1.17
CA ILE A 48 6.43 14.74 -1.63
C ILE A 48 5.22 15.62 -1.96
N HIS A 49 4.25 15.07 -2.70
CA HIS A 49 3.03 15.76 -3.08
C HIS A 49 1.86 14.79 -3.03
N VAL A 50 0.71 15.29 -2.59
CA VAL A 50 -0.56 14.57 -2.64
C VAL A 50 -1.51 15.36 -3.53
N LYS A 51 -2.08 14.70 -4.54
CA LYS A 51 -2.96 15.34 -5.53
C LYS A 51 -3.99 14.37 -6.09
N THR A 52 -4.93 14.91 -6.84
CA THR A 52 -5.89 14.13 -7.63
C THR A 52 -5.49 14.09 -9.09
N ILE A 53 -5.88 13.05 -9.79
CA ILE A 53 -5.67 12.91 -11.23
C ILE A 53 -6.92 12.30 -11.87
N THR A 54 -7.23 12.74 -13.08
CA THR A 54 -8.30 12.16 -13.89
C THR A 54 -7.81 10.88 -14.56
N PRO A 55 -8.65 9.83 -14.63
CA PRO A 55 -8.31 8.60 -15.33
C PRO A 55 -8.36 8.81 -16.84
N LYS A 56 -7.84 7.82 -17.58
CA LYS A 56 -7.97 7.78 -19.03
C LYS A 56 -9.41 7.49 -19.45
N LYS A 57 -9.80 7.95 -20.64
CA LYS A 57 -11.09 7.59 -21.25
C LYS A 57 -11.26 6.05 -21.33
N PRO A 58 -12.45 5.48 -21.12
CA PRO A 58 -13.77 6.13 -20.99
C PRO A 58 -14.14 6.55 -19.56
N ASN A 59 -13.26 6.36 -18.56
CA ASN A 59 -13.58 6.63 -17.16
C ASN A 59 -13.42 8.12 -16.81
N SER A 60 -14.22 8.58 -15.84
CA SER A 60 -14.13 9.93 -15.29
C SER A 60 -14.24 9.86 -13.76
N ALA A 61 -13.29 10.45 -13.06
CA ALA A 61 -13.26 10.55 -11.60
C ALA A 61 -12.10 11.44 -11.16
N LEU A 62 -12.03 11.76 -9.87
CA LEU A 62 -10.87 12.37 -9.23
C LEU A 62 -10.14 11.31 -8.38
N ARG A 63 -9.17 10.63 -8.98
CA ARG A 63 -8.39 9.59 -8.31
C ARG A 63 -7.29 10.21 -7.44
N LYS A 64 -7.19 9.78 -6.18
CA LYS A 64 -6.21 10.28 -5.24
C LYS A 64 -4.88 9.54 -5.45
N ILE A 65 -3.81 10.31 -5.66
CA ILE A 65 -2.46 9.81 -5.82
C ILE A 65 -1.48 10.59 -4.95
N ALA A 66 -0.36 9.96 -4.61
CA ALA A 66 0.76 10.62 -3.97
C ALA A 66 2.05 10.37 -4.77
N ARG A 67 2.88 11.40 -4.89
CA ARG A 67 4.27 11.24 -5.31
C ARG A 67 5.10 10.96 -4.08
N VAL A 68 5.78 9.83 -4.06
CA VAL A 68 6.48 9.33 -2.88
C VAL A 68 7.94 9.07 -3.20
N ARG A 69 8.83 9.57 -2.37
CA ARG A 69 10.26 9.24 -2.39
C ARG A 69 10.50 8.04 -1.48
N LEU A 70 10.95 6.95 -2.07
CA LEU A 70 11.29 5.71 -1.35
C LEU A 70 12.63 5.81 -0.63
N THR A 71 12.87 4.91 0.32
CA THR A 71 14.14 4.81 1.06
C THR A 71 15.36 4.53 0.16
N ASN A 72 15.16 4.02 -1.05
CA ASN A 72 16.22 3.84 -2.04
C ASN A 72 16.44 5.07 -2.96
N GLY A 73 15.84 6.21 -2.64
CA GLY A 73 15.97 7.48 -3.37
C GLY A 73 15.14 7.59 -4.64
N VAL A 74 14.38 6.55 -5.00
CA VAL A 74 13.52 6.58 -6.20
C VAL A 74 12.19 7.26 -5.90
N GLU A 75 11.77 8.14 -6.77
CA GLU A 75 10.44 8.77 -6.71
C GLU A 75 9.47 7.98 -7.58
N VAL A 76 8.31 7.69 -7.02
CA VAL A 76 7.24 6.94 -7.68
C VAL A 76 5.88 7.59 -7.43
N ILE A 77 4.95 7.35 -8.35
CA ILE A 77 3.55 7.73 -8.17
C ILE A 77 2.80 6.51 -7.64
N ALA A 78 2.15 6.68 -6.51
CA ALA A 78 1.37 5.64 -5.84
C ALA A 78 -0.09 6.05 -5.72
N TYR A 79 -0.98 5.08 -5.85
CA TYR A 79 -2.42 5.26 -5.66
C TYR A 79 -2.78 5.15 -4.18
N ILE A 80 -3.67 6.03 -3.72
CA ILE A 80 -4.23 5.99 -2.36
C ILE A 80 -5.58 5.28 -2.44
N PRO A 81 -5.69 4.02 -1.98
CA PRO A 81 -6.94 3.27 -2.06
C PRO A 81 -7.91 3.69 -0.94
N GLY A 82 -9.19 3.46 -1.18
CA GLY A 82 -10.26 3.68 -0.21
C GLY A 82 -10.94 5.04 -0.34
N GLU A 83 -11.86 5.30 0.56
CA GLU A 83 -12.66 6.51 0.64
C GLU A 83 -12.02 7.46 1.66
N GLY A 84 -11.63 8.64 1.21
CA GLY A 84 -10.96 9.63 2.04
C GLY A 84 -9.55 9.23 2.46
N HIS A 85 -8.74 10.19 2.81
CA HIS A 85 -7.40 10.00 3.39
C HIS A 85 -6.96 11.26 4.15
N GLU A 86 -6.03 11.08 5.08
CA GLU A 86 -5.44 12.16 5.87
C GLU A 86 -3.98 12.45 5.48
N LEU A 87 -3.50 11.81 4.40
CA LEU A 87 -2.13 11.97 3.95
C LEU A 87 -1.88 13.37 3.43
N GLN A 88 -0.77 13.94 3.87
CA GLN A 88 -0.27 15.26 3.50
C GLN A 88 1.17 15.15 2.98
N GLU A 89 1.78 16.27 2.63
CA GLU A 89 3.20 16.33 2.37
C GLU A 89 4.00 15.91 3.61
N HIS A 90 5.11 15.23 3.39
CA HIS A 90 5.98 14.65 4.42
C HIS A 90 5.40 13.47 5.21
N SER A 91 4.17 13.03 4.95
CA SER A 91 3.64 11.79 5.56
C SER A 91 4.47 10.58 5.15
N VAL A 92 4.78 9.74 6.14
CA VAL A 92 5.51 8.49 5.95
C VAL A 92 4.53 7.38 5.58
N VAL A 93 4.77 6.70 4.48
CA VAL A 93 3.86 5.68 3.95
C VAL A 93 4.59 4.39 3.57
N LEU A 94 3.86 3.29 3.61
CA LEU A 94 4.32 2.00 3.13
C LEU A 94 3.69 1.72 1.76
N LEU A 95 4.53 1.41 0.77
CA LEU A 95 4.11 1.12 -0.59
C LEU A 95 4.25 -0.36 -0.93
N ARG A 96 3.31 -0.85 -1.71
CA ARG A 96 3.35 -2.16 -2.38
C ARG A 96 3.25 -2.02 -3.88
N GLY A 97 3.65 -3.04 -4.60
CA GLY A 97 3.41 -3.14 -6.03
C GLY A 97 1.92 -3.33 -6.34
N GLY A 98 1.53 -2.93 -7.52
CA GLY A 98 0.18 -3.06 -8.05
C GLY A 98 -0.14 -1.91 -9.00
N ARG A 99 -0.43 -2.25 -10.26
CA ARG A 99 -0.78 -1.24 -11.28
C ARG A 99 -2.25 -0.87 -11.18
N VAL A 100 -2.56 0.40 -11.36
CA VAL A 100 -3.91 0.90 -11.57
C VAL A 100 -4.15 1.00 -13.08
N LYS A 101 -5.13 0.23 -13.60
CA LYS A 101 -5.35 0.10 -15.05
C LYS A 101 -5.79 1.41 -15.70
N ASP A 102 -6.59 2.21 -15.03
CA ASP A 102 -7.14 3.47 -15.56
C ASP A 102 -6.25 4.70 -15.31
N LEU A 103 -5.17 4.56 -14.55
CA LEU A 103 -4.20 5.64 -14.32
C LEU A 103 -2.86 5.32 -14.99
N PRO A 104 -2.49 6.03 -16.08
CA PRO A 104 -1.21 5.82 -16.73
C PRO A 104 -0.04 6.12 -15.80
N GLY A 105 0.96 5.23 -15.77
CA GLY A 105 2.18 5.41 -14.98
C GLY A 105 2.08 5.08 -13.49
N VAL A 106 0.89 4.79 -12.94
CA VAL A 106 0.69 4.40 -11.55
C VAL A 106 0.84 2.89 -11.40
N ARG A 107 1.94 2.46 -10.79
CA ARG A 107 2.33 1.03 -10.62
C ARG A 107 2.39 0.59 -9.17
N TYR A 108 2.07 1.47 -8.23
CA TYR A 108 2.21 1.24 -6.80
C TYR A 108 0.96 1.67 -6.06
N HIS A 109 0.70 1.04 -4.92
CA HIS A 109 -0.39 1.40 -4.01
C HIS A 109 0.19 1.72 -2.64
N ILE A 110 -0.41 2.66 -1.95
CA ILE A 110 -0.18 2.90 -0.52
C ILE A 110 -0.97 1.86 0.28
N ILE A 111 -0.35 1.31 1.30
CA ILE A 111 -1.00 0.36 2.23
C ILE A 111 -1.69 1.19 3.30
N ARG A 112 -3.02 1.03 3.40
CA ARG A 112 -3.84 1.67 4.44
C ARG A 112 -3.68 0.93 5.78
N GLY A 113 -3.77 1.68 6.88
CA GLY A 113 -3.61 1.14 8.22
C GLY A 113 -2.16 0.88 8.64
N ALA A 114 -1.18 1.43 7.90
CA ALA A 114 0.23 1.31 8.20
C ALA A 114 0.90 2.70 8.19
N LEU A 115 1.79 2.96 9.16
CA LEU A 115 2.47 4.24 9.34
C LEU A 115 1.44 5.39 9.41
N ASP A 116 1.63 6.47 8.63
CA ASP A 116 0.74 7.64 8.66
C ASP A 116 -0.53 7.46 7.82
N ALA A 117 -0.67 6.36 7.10
CA ALA A 117 -1.88 6.06 6.34
C ALA A 117 -2.91 5.35 7.23
N SER A 118 -3.86 6.11 7.80
CA SER A 118 -4.96 5.54 8.59
C SER A 118 -5.81 4.54 7.80
N GLY A 119 -6.45 3.61 8.49
CA GLY A 119 -7.45 2.72 7.88
C GLY A 119 -8.69 3.50 7.43
N VAL A 120 -9.46 2.92 6.51
CA VAL A 120 -10.75 3.50 6.08
C VAL A 120 -11.76 3.35 7.21
N ALA A 121 -12.34 4.45 7.66
CA ALA A 121 -13.35 4.45 8.72
C ALA A 121 -14.61 3.68 8.29
N ASN A 122 -15.28 3.05 9.25
CA ASN A 122 -16.59 2.38 9.10
C ASN A 122 -16.67 1.27 8.01
N ARG A 123 -15.53 0.84 7.47
CA ARG A 123 -15.51 -0.19 6.44
C ARG A 123 -15.64 -1.58 7.07
N ARG A 124 -16.68 -2.32 6.66
CA ARG A 124 -16.98 -3.66 7.18
C ARG A 124 -16.48 -4.79 6.27
N GLN A 125 -16.47 -4.58 4.95
CA GLN A 125 -16.05 -5.59 3.96
C GLN A 125 -14.66 -5.29 3.42
N GLY A 126 -13.85 -6.33 3.16
CA GLY A 126 -12.50 -6.21 2.65
C GLY A 126 -11.55 -5.45 3.57
N ARG A 127 -11.77 -5.51 4.87
CA ARG A 127 -11.08 -4.72 5.89
C ARG A 127 -9.56 -4.79 5.79
N SER A 128 -9.00 -5.96 5.55
CA SER A 128 -7.55 -6.14 5.42
C SER A 128 -6.94 -5.36 4.24
N LYS A 129 -7.70 -5.13 3.17
CA LYS A 129 -7.26 -4.32 2.02
C LYS A 129 -7.23 -2.83 2.32
N TYR A 130 -8.01 -2.39 3.30
CA TYR A 130 -8.19 -0.96 3.63
C TYR A 130 -7.75 -0.61 5.06
N GLY A 131 -7.08 -1.53 5.76
CA GLY A 131 -6.53 -1.28 7.07
C GLY A 131 -7.57 -1.03 8.17
N SER A 132 -8.83 -1.48 7.98
CA SER A 132 -9.90 -1.27 8.94
C SER A 132 -9.90 -2.36 10.00
N LYS A 133 -10.00 -1.98 11.27
CA LYS A 133 -10.13 -2.92 12.38
C LYS A 133 -11.53 -3.57 12.39
N ARG A 134 -11.65 -4.74 13.01
CA ARG A 134 -12.95 -5.34 13.27
C ARG A 134 -13.68 -4.48 14.30
N ALA A 135 -14.97 -4.19 14.07
CA ALA A 135 -15.78 -3.56 15.09
C ALA A 135 -15.77 -4.45 16.36
N LYS A 136 -15.50 -3.88 17.51
CA LYS A 136 -15.72 -4.58 18.79
C LYS A 136 -17.21 -4.90 18.85
N GLY A 137 -17.57 -6.16 19.06
CA GLY A 137 -18.97 -6.54 19.29
C GLY A 137 -19.42 -5.98 20.67
N ALA A 138 -20.70 -5.81 20.85
CA ALA A 138 -21.29 -5.35 22.12
C ALA A 138 -20.78 -6.12 23.36
N ALA A 139 -20.40 -7.38 23.19
CA ALA A 139 -19.77 -8.20 24.24
C ALA A 139 -18.36 -7.69 24.66
N GLY A 140 -17.67 -6.94 23.84
CA GLY A 140 -16.36 -6.37 24.17
C GLY A 140 -16.48 -5.07 24.98
N GLU A 141 -17.54 -4.29 24.76
CA GLU A 141 -17.79 -3.06 25.52
C GLU A 141 -18.22 -3.38 26.95
N VAL A 142 -19.07 -4.40 27.13
CA VAL A 142 -19.50 -4.88 28.45
C VAL A 142 -18.34 -5.45 29.28
N ALA A 143 -17.37 -6.11 28.64
CA ALA A 143 -16.21 -6.65 29.35
C ALA A 143 -15.21 -5.54 29.80
N GLU A 144 -15.09 -4.47 29.04
CA GLU A 144 -14.27 -3.30 29.41
C GLU A 144 -14.96 -2.48 30.55
N GLU A 145 -16.29 -2.36 30.52
CA GLU A 145 -17.09 -1.66 31.52
C GLU A 145 -17.04 -2.41 32.87
N VAL A 146 -17.25 -3.73 32.86
CA VAL A 146 -17.15 -4.60 34.06
C VAL A 146 -15.74 -4.63 34.61
N ALA A 147 -14.70 -4.64 33.78
CA ALA A 147 -13.32 -4.60 34.26
C ALA A 147 -12.95 -3.24 34.87
N GLY A 148 -13.54 -2.14 34.37
CA GLY A 148 -13.38 -0.80 34.96
C GLY A 148 -14.08 -0.66 36.32
N GLU A 149 -15.27 -1.25 36.47
CA GLU A 149 -16.05 -1.22 37.68
C GLU A 149 -15.40 -2.04 38.82
N VAL A 150 -14.90 -3.23 38.52
CA VAL A 150 -14.16 -4.08 39.47
C VAL A 150 -12.84 -3.43 39.91
N ALA A 151 -12.14 -2.75 39.03
CA ALA A 151 -10.92 -2.03 39.34
C ALA A 151 -11.19 -0.79 40.26
N GLY A 152 -12.33 -0.15 40.07
CA GLY A 152 -12.80 0.97 40.92
C GLY A 152 -13.17 0.54 42.32
N GLU A 153 -13.81 -0.63 42.48
CA GLU A 153 -14.27 -1.15 43.78
C GLU A 153 -13.10 -1.62 44.66
N VAL A 154 -12.09 -2.26 44.06
CA VAL A 154 -10.87 -2.69 44.78
C VAL A 154 -10.02 -1.49 45.24
N ALA A 155 -10.04 -0.38 44.51
CA ALA A 155 -9.31 0.84 44.92
C ALA A 155 -10.04 1.61 46.04
N GLY A 156 -11.34 1.45 46.20
CA GLY A 156 -12.13 2.07 47.25
C GLY A 156 -12.04 1.38 48.63
N GLU A 157 -11.63 0.09 48.68
CA GLU A 157 -11.59 -0.70 49.90
C GLU A 157 -10.23 -0.65 50.64
N VAL A 158 -9.22 0.00 50.03
CA VAL A 158 -7.84 0.12 50.59
C VAL A 158 -7.54 1.57 51.08
N ALA A 159 -8.53 2.45 51.14
CA ALA A 159 -8.38 3.82 51.61
C ALA A 159 -8.93 4.04 53.03
#